data_848e07c986a552f5c8eacb71ce98ad8a
#
_entry.id   848e07c986a552f5c8eacb71ce98ad8a
#
_cell.length_a   1.000
_cell.length_b   1.000
_cell.length_c   1.000
_cell.angle_alpha   90.00
_cell.angle_beta   90.00
_cell.angle_gamma   90.00
#
_symmetry.space_group_name_H-M   'P 1'
#
loop_
_entity.id
_entity.type
_entity.pdbx_description
1 polymer ?
#
loop_
_entity_poly.entity_id
_entity_poly.type
_entity_poly.pdbx_seq_one_letter_code
_entity_poly.pdbx_strand_id
1 'polypeptide(L)'
;MAYFYTKNDDLVKSSINKTFGELFTCSEEDFATWVDNLCNVVTKQWDEGQPPKAGVRLEEMGSQFERICRVNTEKMWFKDEQTRKLDCVIDGARVAIANSFFPNILKAKDTVGEGKAVSVYDLFAKKSARPKTLAVLKKCIRDDGFYDFSPIYRPPTSYKGDLRREARRIVEEILTEESNGNSVRSLWIDASPKIEKRTPRINVKELKALKEKGLLKDKHLNGVDLNKVSDDSLYRIRVYSINSKAKKVLPLIFRHLELGAGIAPNNFPSAIARLLYKYGTDRCKDQKEVVIYDPSMGFGGRLLGALSLRDRAVHYIGTDPNTENWIKEIGISRYEYLERVFKSHVRFGEPFKGTYICSGSEDVSENEEFKKYKGKVDFIFTSPPYFSAEIYSDEPTQSSIKYKEYDSWRDNFLRPTLKTCAEWLKHDRILAFNIADINVGNKQYPLEEDTVEILKEFGLRYEGKLKMVLAISPSMKLKRQTGQPSMKNFCIVNGKWRKFEPIFVFYKP
;
A
#
# COMPACT_ATOMS: atom_id res chain seq x y z
N MET A 1 22.05 6.83 -3.29
CA MET A 1 21.33 6.64 -4.57
C MET A 1 19.91 6.21 -4.28
N ALA A 2 18.93 6.72 -5.03
CA ALA A 2 17.61 6.13 -4.99
C ALA A 2 17.72 4.69 -5.49
N TYR A 3 17.07 3.77 -4.81
CA TYR A 3 16.94 2.41 -5.25
C TYR A 3 15.97 2.40 -6.43
N PHE A 4 16.50 2.56 -7.62
CA PHE A 4 15.75 2.28 -8.83
C PHE A 4 15.79 0.77 -9.02
N TYR A 5 14.66 0.15 -8.74
CA TYR A 5 14.52 -1.28 -8.75
C TYR A 5 14.96 -1.88 -10.06
N THR A 6 15.76 -2.94 -9.94
CA THR A 6 15.96 -3.90 -11.02
C THR A 6 14.61 -4.17 -11.66
N LYS A 7 14.55 -4.04 -12.97
CA LYS A 7 13.33 -4.38 -13.71
C LYS A 7 12.90 -5.76 -13.26
N ASN A 8 11.66 -5.91 -12.84
CA ASN A 8 11.09 -7.20 -12.50
C ASN A 8 11.33 -8.23 -13.62
N ASP A 9 11.31 -7.76 -14.89
CA ASP A 9 11.64 -8.57 -16.07
C ASP A 9 13.09 -9.05 -16.07
N ASP A 10 14.04 -8.27 -15.51
CA ASP A 10 15.45 -8.67 -15.47
C ASP A 10 15.71 -9.71 -14.37
N LEU A 11 14.95 -9.67 -13.28
CA LEU A 11 14.99 -10.66 -12.22
C LEU A 11 14.52 -12.02 -12.73
N VAL A 12 13.45 -12.03 -13.50
CA VAL A 12 12.93 -13.24 -14.14
C VAL A 12 13.82 -13.69 -15.27
N LYS A 13 14.27 -12.81 -16.14
CA LYS A 13 15.21 -13.14 -17.22
C LYS A 13 16.55 -13.65 -16.70
N SER A 14 17.05 -13.12 -15.58
CA SER A 14 18.29 -13.62 -14.97
C SER A 14 18.13 -14.95 -14.24
N SER A 15 16.91 -15.31 -13.86
CA SER A 15 16.63 -16.59 -13.17
C SER A 15 16.25 -17.73 -14.10
N ILE A 16 15.82 -17.44 -15.33
CA ILE A 16 15.40 -18.46 -16.31
C ILE A 16 15.62 -18.02 -17.75
N ASN A 17 16.04 -19.00 -18.57
CA ASN A 17 16.02 -18.89 -20.03
C ASN A 17 14.66 -19.26 -20.65
N LYS A 18 13.56 -19.13 -19.91
CA LYS A 18 12.21 -19.49 -20.37
C LYS A 18 11.28 -18.28 -20.28
N THR A 19 10.36 -18.17 -21.19
CA THR A 19 9.29 -17.17 -21.14
C THR A 19 8.29 -17.52 -20.02
N PHE A 20 7.53 -16.52 -19.53
CA PHE A 20 6.47 -16.78 -18.55
C PHE A 20 5.44 -17.80 -19.03
N GLY A 21 5.12 -17.82 -20.31
CA GLY A 21 4.23 -18.82 -20.90
C GLY A 21 4.74 -20.25 -20.71
N GLU A 22 6.03 -20.47 -20.89
CA GLU A 22 6.67 -21.77 -20.73
C GLU A 22 6.67 -22.26 -19.28
N LEU A 23 6.70 -21.35 -18.29
CA LEU A 23 6.61 -21.72 -16.88
C LEU A 23 5.23 -22.30 -16.49
N PHE A 24 4.16 -21.93 -17.19
CA PHE A 24 2.83 -22.49 -16.92
C PHE A 24 2.65 -23.89 -17.48
N THR A 25 3.52 -24.30 -18.40
CA THR A 25 3.47 -25.61 -19.06
C THR A 25 4.66 -26.49 -18.73
N CYS A 26 5.60 -26.01 -17.91
CA CYS A 26 6.77 -26.79 -17.53
C CYS A 26 6.44 -27.90 -16.52
N SER A 27 7.33 -28.87 -16.40
CA SER A 27 7.26 -29.93 -15.38
C SER A 27 7.35 -29.33 -13.96
N GLU A 28 6.93 -30.09 -12.95
CA GLU A 28 7.12 -29.71 -11.54
C GLU A 28 8.61 -29.55 -11.19
N GLU A 29 9.48 -30.36 -11.79
CA GLU A 29 10.92 -30.33 -11.60
C GLU A 29 11.53 -29.03 -12.18
N ASP A 30 11.16 -28.67 -13.41
CA ASP A 30 11.55 -27.39 -14.02
C ASP A 30 11.07 -26.21 -13.20
N PHE A 31 9.84 -26.28 -12.67
CA PHE A 31 9.27 -25.25 -11.83
C PHE A 31 10.03 -25.10 -10.50
N ALA A 32 10.37 -26.23 -9.85
CA ALA A 32 11.17 -26.23 -8.63
C ALA A 32 12.56 -25.63 -8.87
N THR A 33 13.20 -26.01 -9.96
CA THR A 33 14.50 -25.46 -10.40
C THR A 33 14.41 -23.95 -10.62
N TRP A 34 13.35 -23.48 -11.24
CA TRP A 34 13.12 -22.05 -11.41
C TRP A 34 12.97 -21.33 -10.08
N VAL A 35 12.18 -21.86 -9.14
CA VAL A 35 12.00 -21.25 -7.81
C VAL A 35 13.34 -21.18 -7.07
N ASP A 36 14.17 -22.19 -7.19
CA ASP A 36 15.52 -22.19 -6.60
C ASP A 36 16.42 -21.12 -7.21
N ASN A 37 16.41 -20.99 -8.51
CA ASN A 37 17.16 -19.94 -9.21
C ASN A 37 16.67 -18.54 -8.81
N LEU A 38 15.36 -18.33 -8.69
CA LEU A 38 14.81 -17.07 -8.20
C LEU A 38 15.30 -16.76 -6.78
N CYS A 39 15.28 -17.74 -5.88
CA CYS A 39 15.80 -17.59 -4.52
C CYS A 39 17.28 -17.21 -4.50
N ASN A 40 18.09 -17.79 -5.39
CA ASN A 40 19.51 -17.46 -5.52
C ASN A 40 19.71 -16.03 -6.02
N VAL A 41 18.93 -15.59 -7.00
CA VAL A 41 18.95 -14.20 -7.50
C VAL A 41 18.56 -13.23 -6.40
N VAL A 42 17.49 -13.50 -5.66
CA VAL A 42 17.05 -12.68 -4.52
C VAL A 42 18.14 -12.60 -3.46
N THR A 43 18.78 -13.71 -3.14
CA THR A 43 19.88 -13.77 -2.17
C THR A 43 21.06 -12.89 -2.61
N LYS A 44 21.48 -13.03 -3.87
CA LYS A 44 22.56 -12.22 -4.44
C LYS A 44 22.25 -10.72 -4.37
N GLN A 45 21.03 -10.32 -4.74
CA GLN A 45 20.63 -8.91 -4.67
C GLN A 45 20.67 -8.35 -3.24
N TRP A 46 20.27 -9.16 -2.23
CA TRP A 46 20.40 -8.75 -0.82
C TRP A 46 21.87 -8.61 -0.41
N ASP A 47 22.74 -9.51 -0.85
CA ASP A 47 24.18 -9.45 -0.56
C ASP A 47 24.87 -8.25 -1.23
N GLU A 48 24.39 -7.84 -2.39
CA GLU A 48 24.84 -6.65 -3.12
C GLU A 48 24.22 -5.33 -2.58
N GLY A 49 23.42 -5.40 -1.52
CA GLY A 49 22.74 -4.24 -0.96
C GLY A 49 21.59 -3.69 -1.84
N GLN A 50 21.10 -4.50 -2.77
CA GLN A 50 20.02 -4.16 -3.69
C GLN A 50 18.83 -5.12 -3.53
N PRO A 51 18.15 -5.10 -2.37
CA PRO A 51 17.06 -6.03 -2.10
C PRO A 51 15.93 -5.84 -3.10
N PRO A 52 15.37 -6.94 -3.64
CA PRO A 52 14.25 -6.86 -4.55
C PRO A 52 13.04 -6.27 -3.84
N LYS A 53 12.44 -5.26 -4.42
CA LYS A 53 11.21 -4.63 -3.95
C LYS A 53 10.35 -4.25 -5.14
N ALA A 54 9.05 -4.41 -5.02
CA ALA A 54 8.11 -3.87 -5.99
C ALA A 54 8.23 -2.34 -6.01
N GLY A 55 8.59 -1.77 -7.13
CA GLY A 55 8.77 -0.32 -7.30
C GLY A 55 8.32 0.16 -8.66
N VAL A 56 8.37 1.46 -8.85
CA VAL A 56 8.08 2.11 -10.12
C VAL A 56 9.39 2.37 -10.85
N ARG A 57 9.45 2.08 -12.13
CA ARG A 57 10.62 2.36 -12.96
C ARG A 57 10.87 3.86 -13.04
N LEU A 58 12.14 4.27 -13.17
CA LEU A 58 12.48 5.69 -13.26
C LEU A 58 11.74 6.38 -14.41
N GLU A 59 11.67 5.73 -15.57
CA GLU A 59 10.96 6.23 -16.74
C GLU A 59 9.44 6.33 -16.54
N GLU A 60 8.87 5.57 -15.62
CA GLU A 60 7.44 5.60 -15.30
C GLU A 60 7.10 6.60 -14.19
N MET A 61 8.09 7.04 -13.40
CA MET A 61 7.86 7.91 -12.24
C MET A 61 7.16 9.21 -12.60
N GLY A 62 7.57 9.85 -13.69
CA GLY A 62 6.93 11.07 -14.17
C GLY A 62 5.45 10.87 -14.49
N SER A 63 5.10 9.77 -15.19
CA SER A 63 3.71 9.44 -15.53
C SER A 63 2.87 9.08 -14.30
N GLN A 64 3.46 8.40 -13.33
CA GLN A 64 2.78 8.07 -12.08
C GLN A 64 2.57 9.32 -11.20
N PHE A 65 3.55 10.21 -11.15
CA PHE A 65 3.40 11.49 -10.45
C PHE A 65 2.32 12.37 -11.10
N GLU A 66 2.28 12.39 -12.44
CA GLU A 66 1.25 13.10 -13.20
C GLU A 66 -0.17 12.62 -12.85
N ARG A 67 -0.35 11.32 -12.56
CA ARG A 67 -1.63 10.79 -12.08
C ARG A 67 -2.05 11.41 -10.75
N ILE A 68 -1.11 11.68 -9.84
CA ILE A 68 -1.40 12.38 -8.57
C ILE A 68 -1.81 13.83 -8.86
N CYS A 69 -1.08 14.52 -9.74
CA CYS A 69 -1.34 15.91 -10.09
C CYS A 69 -2.71 16.12 -10.75
N ARG A 70 -3.16 15.16 -11.57
CA ARG A 70 -4.44 15.23 -12.30
C ARG A 70 -5.65 14.72 -11.53
N VAL A 71 -5.43 14.14 -10.36
CA VAL A 71 -6.56 13.68 -9.55
C VAL A 71 -7.52 14.83 -9.26
N ASN A 72 -8.79 14.62 -9.60
CA ASN A 72 -9.85 15.53 -9.19
C ASN A 72 -10.17 15.30 -7.71
N THR A 73 -9.67 16.17 -6.85
CA THR A 73 -9.84 16.06 -5.39
C THR A 73 -11.31 16.17 -4.94
N GLU A 74 -12.16 16.86 -5.70
CA GLU A 74 -13.59 16.96 -5.39
C GLU A 74 -14.31 15.62 -5.51
N LYS A 75 -13.89 14.79 -6.47
CA LYS A 75 -14.42 13.44 -6.66
C LYS A 75 -13.91 12.42 -5.64
N MET A 76 -13.01 12.80 -4.75
CA MET A 76 -12.51 11.96 -3.67
C MET A 76 -13.35 12.06 -2.39
N TRP A 77 -14.27 13.04 -2.30
CA TRP A 77 -15.18 13.19 -1.20
C TRP A 77 -16.43 12.33 -1.36
N PHE A 78 -16.80 11.64 -0.31
CA PHE A 78 -17.96 10.78 -0.26
C PHE A 78 -18.79 11.04 0.99
N LYS A 79 -20.10 10.85 0.86
CA LYS A 79 -21.02 10.93 1.98
C LYS A 79 -20.97 9.65 2.79
N ASP A 80 -20.83 9.78 4.11
CA ASP A 80 -21.12 8.67 5.02
C ASP A 80 -22.63 8.55 5.16
N GLU A 81 -23.18 7.42 4.74
CA GLU A 81 -24.62 7.16 4.76
C GLU A 81 -25.18 7.04 6.17
N GLN A 82 -24.36 6.71 7.18
CA GLN A 82 -24.77 6.65 8.58
C GLN A 82 -24.96 8.05 9.18
N THR A 83 -23.99 8.93 9.00
CA THR A 83 -24.00 10.28 9.58
C THR A 83 -24.59 11.32 8.66
N ARG A 84 -24.79 10.99 7.39
CA ARG A 84 -25.21 11.90 6.30
C ARG A 84 -24.25 13.05 6.02
N LYS A 85 -23.01 13.00 6.56
CA LYS A 85 -21.97 14.02 6.36
C LYS A 85 -21.08 13.67 5.16
N LEU A 86 -20.62 14.69 4.46
CA LEU A 86 -19.63 14.60 3.37
C LEU A 86 -18.22 14.66 3.99
N ASP A 87 -17.83 13.60 4.70
CA ASP A 87 -16.62 13.54 5.52
C ASP A 87 -15.74 12.30 5.24
N CYS A 88 -16.12 11.46 4.27
CA CYS A 88 -15.33 10.32 3.84
C CYS A 88 -14.42 10.69 2.67
N VAL A 89 -13.14 10.29 2.73
CA VAL A 89 -12.15 10.51 1.69
C VAL A 89 -11.62 9.18 1.17
N ILE A 90 -11.61 8.99 -0.14
CA ILE A 90 -11.11 7.77 -0.81
C ILE A 90 -9.97 8.14 -1.75
N ASP A 91 -8.87 7.39 -1.69
CA ASP A 91 -7.71 7.59 -2.57
C ASP A 91 -8.07 7.39 -4.05
N GLY A 92 -7.95 8.47 -4.82
CA GLY A 92 -8.27 8.49 -6.25
C GLY A 92 -7.15 8.04 -7.18
N ALA A 93 -5.90 8.01 -6.74
CA ALA A 93 -4.75 7.71 -7.60
C ALA A 93 -4.11 6.33 -7.35
N ARG A 94 -4.07 5.87 -6.09
CA ARG A 94 -3.41 4.63 -5.65
C ARG A 94 -1.97 4.50 -6.16
N VAL A 95 -1.18 5.54 -5.93
CA VAL A 95 0.22 5.64 -6.39
C VAL A 95 1.15 5.64 -5.19
N ALA A 96 2.16 4.78 -5.20
CA ALA A 96 3.11 4.59 -4.09
C ALA A 96 4.57 4.82 -4.54
N ILE A 97 4.83 5.83 -5.37
CA ILE A 97 6.18 6.09 -5.93
C ILE A 97 7.17 6.63 -4.90
N ALA A 98 6.71 7.27 -3.82
CA ALA A 98 7.60 7.79 -2.77
C ALA A 98 8.49 6.69 -2.19
N ASN A 99 7.96 5.48 -2.00
CA ASN A 99 8.71 4.37 -1.43
C ASN A 99 10.01 4.06 -2.17
N SER A 100 10.10 4.41 -3.46
CA SER A 100 11.30 4.20 -4.27
C SER A 100 12.49 5.05 -3.83
N PHE A 101 12.25 6.11 -3.09
CA PHE A 101 13.29 7.01 -2.57
C PHE A 101 13.76 6.66 -1.16
N PHE A 102 13.02 5.78 -0.48
CA PHE A 102 13.25 5.42 0.93
C PHE A 102 13.45 3.91 1.10
N PRO A 103 14.62 3.35 0.74
CA PRO A 103 14.90 1.91 0.87
C PRO A 103 14.85 1.43 2.33
N ASN A 104 15.08 2.31 3.28
CA ASN A 104 14.98 2.04 4.70
C ASN A 104 13.56 1.72 5.18
N ILE A 105 12.51 1.95 4.37
CA ILE A 105 11.15 1.45 4.66
C ILE A 105 11.12 -0.09 4.86
N LEU A 106 12.08 -0.82 4.27
CA LEU A 106 12.21 -2.26 4.47
C LEU A 106 12.66 -2.64 5.89
N LYS A 107 13.20 -1.70 6.66
CA LYS A 107 13.57 -1.88 8.07
C LYS A 107 12.41 -1.62 9.03
N ALA A 108 11.37 -0.94 8.57
CA ALA A 108 10.20 -0.64 9.39
C ALA A 108 9.44 -1.92 9.77
N LYS A 109 8.91 -1.93 10.99
CA LYS A 109 8.23 -3.06 11.61
C LYS A 109 6.85 -2.62 12.09
N ASP A 110 5.84 -3.44 11.89
CA ASP A 110 4.52 -3.30 12.49
C ASP A 110 4.46 -4.21 13.73
N THR A 111 4.08 -3.67 14.88
CA THR A 111 3.97 -4.42 16.14
C THR A 111 2.52 -4.81 16.45
N VAL A 112 1.58 -4.41 15.60
CA VAL A 112 0.15 -4.71 15.78
C VAL A 112 -0.13 -6.15 15.37
N GLY A 113 -0.17 -7.06 16.36
CA GLY A 113 -0.47 -8.48 16.12
C GLY A 113 0.17 -9.38 17.16
N GLU A 114 -0.15 -10.69 17.09
CA GLU A 114 0.44 -11.73 17.93
C GLU A 114 1.80 -12.16 17.35
N GLY A 115 2.87 -11.47 17.69
CA GLY A 115 4.19 -11.89 17.25
C GLY A 115 5.28 -10.85 17.51
N LYS A 116 6.55 -11.27 17.41
CA LYS A 116 7.67 -10.34 17.44
C LYS A 116 7.67 -9.55 16.13
N ALA A 117 7.69 -8.23 16.23
CA ALA A 117 7.86 -7.35 15.08
C ALA A 117 9.15 -7.70 14.33
N VAL A 118 9.02 -8.13 13.08
CA VAL A 118 10.15 -8.50 12.23
C VAL A 118 10.04 -7.74 10.91
N SER A 119 11.09 -7.02 10.53
CA SER A 119 11.10 -6.30 9.26
C SER A 119 11.45 -7.22 8.09
N VAL A 120 11.12 -6.78 6.88
CA VAL A 120 11.61 -7.44 5.65
C VAL A 120 13.14 -7.51 5.67
N TYR A 121 13.78 -6.44 6.12
CA TYR A 121 15.23 -6.38 6.25
C TYR A 121 15.77 -7.45 7.21
N ASP A 122 15.15 -7.65 8.38
CA ASP A 122 15.59 -8.66 9.35
C ASP A 122 15.56 -10.07 8.77
N LEU A 123 14.56 -10.37 7.93
CA LEU A 123 14.39 -11.69 7.35
C LEU A 123 15.42 -12.03 6.27
N PHE A 124 15.84 -11.04 5.50
CA PHE A 124 16.75 -11.26 4.37
C PHE A 124 18.20 -10.87 4.66
N ALA A 125 18.44 -9.80 5.40
CA ALA A 125 19.79 -9.34 5.73
C ALA A 125 20.48 -10.29 6.71
N LYS A 126 19.74 -10.85 7.68
CA LYS A 126 20.30 -11.80 8.64
C LYS A 126 20.50 -13.16 7.98
N LYS A 127 21.76 -13.55 7.67
CA LYS A 127 22.11 -14.82 7.03
C LYS A 127 21.50 -16.04 7.75
N SER A 128 21.32 -16.00 9.07
CA SER A 128 20.69 -17.08 9.86
C SER A 128 19.17 -17.20 9.69
N ALA A 129 18.47 -16.10 9.38
CA ALA A 129 17.02 -16.11 9.15
C ALA A 129 16.65 -16.42 7.69
N ARG A 130 17.51 -16.07 6.76
CA ARG A 130 17.30 -16.17 5.30
C ARG A 130 16.84 -17.56 4.82
N PRO A 131 17.44 -18.69 5.24
CA PRO A 131 17.00 -20.01 4.77
C PRO A 131 15.54 -20.31 5.11
N LYS A 132 15.07 -19.94 6.32
CA LYS A 132 13.66 -20.13 6.72
C LYS A 132 12.74 -19.24 5.89
N THR A 133 13.13 -18.01 5.64
CA THR A 133 12.38 -17.05 4.82
C THR A 133 12.25 -17.54 3.38
N LEU A 134 13.33 -18.03 2.79
CA LEU A 134 13.32 -18.58 1.45
C LEU A 134 12.47 -19.86 1.36
N ALA A 135 12.49 -20.72 2.39
CA ALA A 135 11.62 -21.89 2.45
C ALA A 135 10.13 -21.51 2.48
N VAL A 136 9.76 -20.49 3.25
CA VAL A 136 8.38 -19.96 3.26
C VAL A 136 8.03 -19.35 1.90
N LEU A 137 8.94 -18.58 1.29
CA LEU A 137 8.77 -18.02 -0.04
C LEU A 137 8.52 -19.10 -1.10
N LYS A 138 9.36 -20.15 -1.12
CA LYS A 138 9.20 -21.31 -2.01
C LYS A 138 7.82 -21.94 -1.86
N LYS A 139 7.39 -22.15 -0.60
CA LYS A 139 6.06 -22.70 -0.31
C LYS A 139 4.95 -21.78 -0.82
N CYS A 140 5.01 -20.49 -0.54
CA CYS A 140 4.01 -19.53 -1.00
C CYS A 140 3.94 -19.42 -2.52
N ILE A 141 5.08 -19.44 -3.21
CA ILE A 141 5.13 -19.44 -4.68
C ILE A 141 4.53 -20.73 -5.23
N ARG A 142 4.85 -21.87 -4.62
CA ARG A 142 4.38 -23.18 -5.04
C ARG A 142 2.87 -23.36 -4.82
N ASP A 143 2.36 -22.92 -3.66
CA ASP A 143 0.97 -23.18 -3.26
C ASP A 143 0.01 -22.12 -3.79
N ASP A 144 0.41 -20.83 -3.82
CA ASP A 144 -0.49 -19.71 -4.10
C ASP A 144 0.01 -18.72 -5.15
N GLY A 145 1.32 -18.57 -5.28
CA GLY A 145 1.88 -17.32 -5.79
C GLY A 145 2.12 -17.27 -7.27
N PHE A 146 2.36 -18.40 -7.89
CA PHE A 146 2.67 -18.41 -9.31
C PHE A 146 1.46 -18.11 -10.17
N TYR A 147 0.33 -18.41 -9.61
CA TYR A 147 -0.94 -18.22 -10.24
C TYR A 147 -1.61 -17.01 -9.56
N ASP A 148 -1.39 -15.78 -10.08
CA ASP A 148 -2.34 -14.71 -9.80
C ASP A 148 -3.67 -15.08 -10.41
N PHE A 149 -4.32 -15.84 -9.66
CA PHE A 149 -5.68 -16.20 -9.88
C PHE A 149 -6.56 -14.97 -9.68
N SER A 150 -6.51 -14.07 -10.64
CA SER A 150 -7.69 -13.29 -10.92
C SER A 150 -8.76 -14.34 -11.22
N PRO A 151 -9.66 -14.52 -10.36
CA PRO A 151 -10.20 -15.82 -10.08
C PRO A 151 -11.31 -16.11 -11.05
N ILE A 152 -11.81 -17.26 -11.07
CA ILE A 152 -13.20 -17.56 -11.40
C ILE A 152 -13.81 -16.53 -12.35
N TYR A 153 -13.87 -16.86 -13.63
CA TYR A 153 -14.66 -16.10 -14.57
C TYR A 153 -16.04 -15.81 -13.96
N ARG A 154 -16.39 -14.54 -13.88
CA ARG A 154 -17.72 -14.09 -13.48
C ARG A 154 -18.37 -13.43 -14.67
N PRO A 155 -19.47 -13.96 -15.18
CA PRO A 155 -20.21 -13.28 -16.24
C PRO A 155 -20.66 -11.89 -15.73
N PRO A 156 -20.84 -10.92 -16.64
CA PRO A 156 -21.37 -9.61 -16.28
C PRO A 156 -22.62 -9.71 -15.43
N THR A 157 -22.83 -8.74 -14.53
CA THR A 157 -24.04 -8.74 -13.66
C THR A 157 -25.36 -8.68 -14.45
N SER A 158 -25.31 -8.17 -15.67
CA SER A 158 -26.42 -8.13 -16.62
C SER A 158 -26.72 -9.47 -17.30
N TYR A 159 -25.81 -10.46 -17.19
CA TYR A 159 -26.01 -11.76 -17.84
C TYR A 159 -27.15 -12.54 -17.17
N LYS A 160 -28.20 -12.82 -17.94
CA LYS A 160 -29.39 -13.57 -17.52
C LYS A 160 -29.48 -15.00 -18.07
N GLY A 161 -28.46 -15.43 -18.81
CA GLY A 161 -28.41 -16.75 -19.44
C GLY A 161 -28.05 -17.90 -18.49
N ASP A 162 -28.06 -19.12 -19.03
CA ASP A 162 -27.66 -20.32 -18.32
C ASP A 162 -26.14 -20.33 -18.08
N LEU A 163 -25.75 -20.30 -16.82
CA LEU A 163 -24.34 -20.29 -16.40
C LEU A 163 -23.57 -21.56 -16.78
N ARG A 164 -24.26 -22.71 -16.95
CA ARG A 164 -23.61 -23.94 -17.41
C ARG A 164 -23.28 -23.85 -18.90
N ARG A 165 -24.22 -23.36 -19.70
CA ARG A 165 -23.99 -23.14 -21.13
C ARG A 165 -22.84 -22.15 -21.35
N GLU A 166 -22.79 -21.10 -20.56
CA GLU A 166 -21.73 -20.11 -20.62
C GLU A 166 -20.36 -20.71 -20.20
N ALA A 167 -20.34 -21.50 -19.14
CA ALA A 167 -19.13 -22.21 -18.72
C ALA A 167 -18.58 -23.11 -19.83
N ARG A 168 -19.45 -23.91 -20.46
CA ARG A 168 -19.08 -24.79 -21.56
C ARG A 168 -18.53 -24.00 -22.75
N ARG A 169 -19.21 -22.93 -23.16
CA ARG A 169 -18.77 -22.06 -24.27
C ARG A 169 -17.35 -21.51 -24.01
N ILE A 170 -17.09 -20.99 -22.82
CA ILE A 170 -15.79 -20.42 -22.44
C ILE A 170 -14.70 -21.48 -22.43
N VAL A 171 -14.99 -22.64 -21.90
CA VAL A 171 -14.03 -23.75 -21.86
C VAL A 171 -13.68 -24.20 -23.29
N GLU A 172 -14.67 -24.43 -24.14
CA GLU A 172 -14.46 -24.82 -25.53
C GLU A 172 -13.68 -23.74 -26.32
N GLU A 173 -14.01 -22.48 -26.15
CA GLU A 173 -13.34 -21.36 -26.80
C GLU A 173 -11.84 -21.30 -26.41
N ILE A 174 -11.53 -21.37 -25.11
CA ILE A 174 -10.14 -21.29 -24.64
C ILE A 174 -9.31 -22.50 -25.05
N LEU A 175 -9.88 -23.70 -24.96
CA LEU A 175 -9.19 -24.92 -25.35
C LEU A 175 -8.93 -24.95 -26.87
N THR A 176 -9.85 -24.41 -27.67
CA THR A 176 -9.66 -24.27 -29.12
C THR A 176 -8.58 -23.25 -29.44
N GLU A 177 -8.54 -22.10 -28.78
CA GLU A 177 -7.45 -21.12 -28.91
C GLU A 177 -6.10 -21.75 -28.54
N GLU A 178 -6.04 -22.55 -27.46
CA GLU A 178 -4.80 -23.24 -27.06
C GLU A 178 -4.38 -24.30 -28.11
N SER A 179 -5.31 -25.06 -28.66
CA SER A 179 -4.99 -26.09 -29.64
C SER A 179 -4.45 -25.52 -30.96
N ASN A 180 -4.89 -24.30 -31.30
CA ASN A 180 -4.46 -23.59 -32.50
C ASN A 180 -3.16 -22.78 -32.30
N GLY A 181 -2.54 -22.82 -31.10
CA GLY A 181 -1.33 -22.07 -30.81
C GLY A 181 -1.52 -20.55 -30.59
N ASN A 182 -2.76 -20.07 -30.63
CA ASN A 182 -3.12 -18.65 -30.53
C ASN A 182 -3.58 -18.23 -29.11
N SER A 183 -3.32 -19.06 -28.10
CA SER A 183 -3.88 -18.84 -26.79
C SER A 183 -3.28 -17.65 -26.07
N VAL A 184 -4.09 -16.64 -25.82
CA VAL A 184 -3.84 -15.52 -24.89
C VAL A 184 -4.48 -15.76 -23.52
N ARG A 185 -5.24 -16.83 -23.39
CA ARG A 185 -5.94 -17.27 -22.17
C ARG A 185 -5.60 -18.71 -21.85
N SER A 186 -5.58 -19.06 -20.61
CA SER A 186 -5.40 -20.43 -20.14
C SER A 186 -6.53 -20.85 -19.21
N LEU A 187 -6.84 -22.13 -19.19
CA LEU A 187 -7.94 -22.70 -18.44
C LEU A 187 -7.44 -23.59 -17.32
N TRP A 188 -8.17 -23.56 -16.20
CA TRP A 188 -7.95 -24.47 -15.08
C TRP A 188 -9.28 -24.88 -14.43
N ILE A 189 -9.43 -26.16 -14.19
CA ILE A 189 -10.59 -26.72 -13.51
C ILE A 189 -10.28 -26.82 -12.01
N ASP A 190 -11.08 -26.15 -11.18
CA ASP A 190 -10.84 -26.06 -9.74
C ASP A 190 -11.80 -26.97 -8.96
N ALA A 191 -11.24 -27.91 -8.23
CA ALA A 191 -11.95 -28.83 -7.37
C ALA A 191 -12.43 -28.23 -6.03
N SER A 192 -12.11 -26.96 -5.74
CA SER A 192 -12.45 -26.34 -4.46
C SER A 192 -13.96 -26.25 -4.21
N PRO A 193 -14.45 -26.69 -3.05
CA PRO A 193 -15.89 -26.78 -2.75
C PRO A 193 -16.57 -25.44 -2.45
N LYS A 194 -15.87 -24.31 -2.34
CA LYS A 194 -16.46 -23.02 -1.99
C LYS A 194 -17.33 -22.48 -3.12
N ILE A 195 -18.64 -22.45 -2.84
CA ILE A 195 -19.68 -22.06 -3.79
C ILE A 195 -19.97 -20.57 -3.65
N GLU A 196 -19.58 -19.76 -4.65
CA GLU A 196 -20.07 -18.39 -4.78
C GLU A 196 -21.27 -18.37 -5.76
N LYS A 197 -22.33 -17.60 -5.41
CA LYS A 197 -23.44 -17.36 -6.33
C LYS A 197 -22.92 -16.75 -7.64
N ARG A 198 -23.36 -17.26 -8.78
CA ARG A 198 -23.00 -16.81 -10.13
C ARG A 198 -21.59 -17.22 -10.63
N THR A 199 -21.01 -18.26 -10.10
CA THR A 199 -19.80 -18.82 -10.67
C THR A 199 -20.16 -19.85 -11.75
N PRO A 200 -19.69 -19.73 -12.99
CA PRO A 200 -19.91 -20.73 -14.03
C PRO A 200 -19.27 -22.06 -13.62
N ARG A 201 -20.00 -23.16 -13.83
CA ARG A 201 -19.55 -24.51 -13.51
C ARG A 201 -19.77 -25.40 -14.69
N ILE A 202 -18.86 -26.35 -14.86
CA ILE A 202 -18.94 -27.39 -15.86
C ILE A 202 -19.05 -28.75 -15.15
N ASN A 203 -19.84 -29.67 -15.66
CA ASN A 203 -19.95 -31.00 -15.09
C ASN A 203 -18.86 -31.96 -15.63
N VAL A 204 -18.64 -33.06 -14.90
CA VAL A 204 -17.61 -34.04 -15.25
C VAL A 204 -17.91 -34.72 -16.60
N LYS A 205 -19.18 -34.96 -16.93
CA LYS A 205 -19.58 -35.53 -18.23
C LYS A 205 -19.13 -34.65 -19.38
N GLU A 206 -19.29 -33.33 -19.25
CA GLU A 206 -18.84 -32.36 -20.29
C GLU A 206 -17.29 -32.30 -20.34
N LEU A 207 -16.61 -32.39 -19.19
CA LEU A 207 -15.14 -32.42 -19.15
C LEU A 207 -14.59 -33.70 -19.82
N LYS A 208 -15.21 -34.87 -19.59
CA LYS A 208 -14.85 -36.11 -20.25
C LYS A 208 -15.02 -36.02 -21.76
N ALA A 209 -16.13 -35.48 -22.22
CA ALA A 209 -16.38 -35.27 -23.66
C ALA A 209 -15.33 -34.35 -24.29
N LEU A 210 -14.87 -33.32 -23.60
CA LEU A 210 -13.79 -32.45 -24.09
C LEU A 210 -12.43 -33.13 -24.08
N LYS A 211 -12.18 -34.07 -23.14
CA LYS A 211 -10.98 -34.87 -23.11
C LYS A 211 -10.96 -35.88 -24.25
N GLU A 212 -12.07 -36.55 -24.53
CA GLU A 212 -12.25 -37.45 -25.66
C GLU A 212 -12.01 -36.76 -27.02
N LYS A 213 -12.40 -35.49 -27.13
CA LYS A 213 -12.12 -34.64 -28.29
C LYS A 213 -10.65 -34.22 -28.40
N GLY A 214 -9.78 -34.58 -27.45
CA GLY A 214 -8.36 -34.19 -27.40
C GLY A 214 -8.14 -32.68 -27.04
N LEU A 215 -9.19 -31.95 -26.69
CA LEU A 215 -9.09 -30.52 -26.35
C LEU A 215 -8.65 -30.33 -24.90
N LEU A 216 -9.22 -31.09 -23.95
CA LEU A 216 -8.88 -30.99 -22.54
C LEU A 216 -7.68 -31.92 -22.20
N LYS A 217 -6.62 -31.35 -21.67
CA LYS A 217 -5.40 -32.05 -21.23
C LYS A 217 -5.32 -32.09 -19.70
N ASP A 218 -4.54 -33.03 -19.14
CA ASP A 218 -4.41 -33.18 -17.67
C ASP A 218 -3.88 -31.92 -16.99
N LYS A 219 -3.06 -31.13 -17.66
CA LYS A 219 -2.60 -29.81 -17.16
C LYS A 219 -3.74 -28.86 -16.80
N HIS A 220 -4.93 -29.03 -17.37
CA HIS A 220 -6.09 -28.20 -17.11
C HIS A 220 -6.90 -28.64 -15.89
N LEU A 221 -6.67 -29.86 -15.40
CA LEU A 221 -7.51 -30.51 -14.40
C LEU A 221 -7.03 -30.31 -12.96
N ASN A 222 -5.88 -29.68 -12.75
CA ASN A 222 -5.33 -29.41 -11.41
C ASN A 222 -5.40 -30.62 -10.44
N GLY A 223 -4.98 -31.79 -10.92
CA GLY A 223 -5.02 -33.03 -10.12
C GLY A 223 -6.41 -33.66 -9.96
N VAL A 224 -7.44 -33.14 -10.62
CA VAL A 224 -8.77 -33.77 -10.64
C VAL A 224 -8.75 -35.00 -11.52
N ASP A 225 -8.97 -36.17 -10.90
CA ASP A 225 -9.15 -37.41 -11.64
C ASP A 225 -10.63 -37.58 -12.03
N LEU A 226 -10.92 -37.37 -13.31
CA LEU A 226 -12.28 -37.43 -13.84
C LEU A 226 -12.91 -38.82 -13.74
N ASN A 227 -12.10 -39.89 -13.56
CA ASN A 227 -12.60 -41.28 -13.46
C ASN A 227 -13.06 -41.60 -12.04
N LYS A 228 -12.62 -40.85 -11.04
CA LYS A 228 -12.94 -41.05 -9.63
C LYS A 228 -14.10 -40.24 -9.12
N VAL A 229 -14.76 -39.48 -9.98
CA VAL A 229 -15.83 -38.57 -9.58
C VAL A 229 -17.09 -38.78 -10.41
N SER A 230 -18.25 -38.52 -9.82
CA SER A 230 -19.54 -38.65 -10.51
C SER A 230 -19.65 -37.70 -11.69
N ASP A 231 -20.27 -38.13 -12.78
CA ASP A 231 -20.48 -37.36 -14.00
C ASP A 231 -21.29 -36.07 -13.77
N ASP A 232 -22.14 -36.03 -12.74
CA ASP A 232 -22.91 -34.87 -12.36
C ASP A 232 -22.18 -33.89 -11.45
N SER A 233 -20.98 -34.24 -10.99
CA SER A 233 -20.16 -33.35 -10.17
C SER A 233 -19.82 -32.07 -10.92
N LEU A 234 -19.97 -30.93 -10.25
CA LEU A 234 -19.81 -29.59 -10.83
C LEU A 234 -18.49 -28.98 -10.39
N TYR A 235 -17.63 -28.64 -11.33
CA TYR A 235 -16.38 -27.97 -11.12
C TYR A 235 -16.40 -26.52 -11.59
N ARG A 236 -15.69 -25.68 -10.88
CA ARG A 236 -15.48 -24.28 -11.28
C ARG A 236 -14.44 -24.19 -12.35
N ILE A 237 -14.65 -23.26 -13.29
CA ILE A 237 -13.64 -22.90 -14.25
C ILE A 237 -12.90 -21.64 -13.81
N ARG A 238 -11.59 -21.66 -13.98
CA ARG A 238 -10.73 -20.49 -13.83
C ARG A 238 -10.13 -20.17 -15.17
N VAL A 239 -10.20 -18.91 -15.56
CA VAL A 239 -9.68 -18.43 -16.83
C VAL A 239 -8.63 -17.37 -16.57
N TYR A 240 -7.52 -17.46 -17.25
CA TYR A 240 -6.41 -16.53 -17.14
C TYR A 240 -6.10 -15.87 -18.46
N SER A 241 -5.59 -14.64 -18.39
CA SER A 241 -4.95 -13.99 -19.51
C SER A 241 -3.44 -14.14 -19.40
N ILE A 242 -2.81 -14.81 -20.33
CA ILE A 242 -1.36 -15.06 -20.32
C ILE A 242 -0.58 -13.73 -20.30
N ASN A 243 -0.99 -12.75 -21.08
CA ASN A 243 -0.32 -11.45 -21.17
C ASN A 243 -0.49 -10.56 -19.92
N SER A 244 -1.58 -10.72 -19.17
CA SER A 244 -1.77 -9.97 -17.91
C SER A 244 -1.05 -10.60 -16.72
N LYS A 245 -0.67 -11.86 -16.81
CA LYS A 245 -0.03 -12.63 -15.74
C LYS A 245 1.42 -12.24 -15.52
N ALA A 246 2.21 -12.14 -16.59
CA ALA A 246 3.60 -11.74 -16.50
C ALA A 246 3.78 -10.39 -15.77
N LYS A 247 2.83 -9.47 -15.92
CA LYS A 247 2.83 -8.17 -15.24
C LYS A 247 2.38 -8.24 -13.77
N LYS A 248 1.72 -9.34 -13.36
CA LYS A 248 1.13 -9.46 -12.01
C LYS A 248 1.85 -10.45 -11.10
N VAL A 249 2.53 -11.46 -11.68
CA VAL A 249 3.22 -12.51 -10.89
C VAL A 249 4.36 -11.93 -10.07
N LEU A 250 5.16 -11.04 -10.61
CA LEU A 250 6.28 -10.45 -9.90
C LEU A 250 5.88 -9.56 -8.73
N PRO A 251 4.88 -8.66 -8.86
CA PRO A 251 4.33 -7.97 -7.71
C PRO A 251 3.81 -8.91 -6.63
N LEU A 252 3.29 -10.10 -7.00
CA LEU A 252 2.85 -11.10 -6.03
C LEU A 252 4.02 -11.79 -5.32
N ILE A 253 5.08 -12.14 -6.03
CA ILE A 253 6.30 -12.67 -5.45
C ILE A 253 6.85 -11.69 -4.41
N PHE A 254 6.93 -10.39 -4.75
CA PHE A 254 7.36 -9.36 -3.81
C PHE A 254 6.41 -9.18 -2.64
N ARG A 255 5.11 -9.26 -2.88
CA ARG A 255 4.11 -9.24 -1.81
C ARG A 255 4.21 -10.45 -0.88
N HIS A 256 4.55 -11.62 -1.40
CA HIS A 256 4.78 -12.80 -0.56
C HIS A 256 6.09 -12.68 0.23
N LEU A 257 7.12 -12.07 -0.32
CA LEU A 257 8.32 -11.70 0.41
C LEU A 257 7.99 -10.72 1.55
N GLU A 258 7.17 -9.72 1.29
CA GLU A 258 6.70 -8.74 2.27
C GLU A 258 5.74 -9.38 3.31
N LEU A 259 4.82 -10.25 2.90
CA LEU A 259 3.88 -10.93 3.80
C LEU A 259 4.53 -12.01 4.68
N GLY A 260 5.59 -12.66 4.19
CA GLY A 260 6.39 -13.59 5.00
C GLY A 260 7.21 -12.86 6.08
N ALA A 261 7.36 -11.55 5.95
CA ALA A 261 8.12 -10.68 6.83
C ALA A 261 7.27 -9.91 7.85
N GLY A 262 5.95 -10.04 7.82
CA GLY A 262 5.06 -9.13 8.51
C GLY A 262 4.63 -7.97 7.59
N ILE A 263 3.68 -7.18 8.06
CA ILE A 263 3.14 -6.05 7.28
C ILE A 263 4.09 -4.88 7.47
N ALA A 264 4.80 -4.48 6.41
CA ALA A 264 5.54 -3.22 6.45
C ALA A 264 4.55 -2.03 6.59
N PRO A 265 4.87 -1.02 7.40
CA PRO A 265 4.05 0.18 7.50
C PRO A 265 3.80 0.79 6.12
N ASN A 266 2.55 1.16 5.88
CA ASN A 266 2.19 1.79 4.61
C ASN A 266 2.54 3.27 4.64
N ASN A 267 3.11 3.76 3.53
CA ASN A 267 3.30 5.20 3.35
C ASN A 267 1.93 5.89 3.18
N PHE A 268 1.81 7.12 3.69
CA PHE A 268 0.58 7.89 3.55
C PHE A 268 0.23 8.12 2.07
N PRO A 269 -1.04 7.93 1.64
CA PRO A 269 -1.45 8.07 0.24
C PRO A 269 -1.28 9.51 -0.27
N SER A 270 -0.42 9.70 -1.27
CA SER A 270 -0.07 11.04 -1.78
C SER A 270 -1.26 11.82 -2.36
N ALA A 271 -2.24 11.14 -2.97
CA ALA A 271 -3.44 11.82 -3.48
C ALA A 271 -4.36 12.32 -2.36
N ILE A 272 -4.43 11.58 -1.23
CA ILE A 272 -5.15 12.06 -0.04
C ILE A 272 -4.40 13.24 0.58
N ALA A 273 -3.07 13.18 0.67
CA ALA A 273 -2.27 14.32 1.14
C ALA A 273 -2.51 15.57 0.27
N ARG A 274 -2.51 15.41 -1.07
CA ARG A 274 -2.87 16.49 -2.01
C ARG A 274 -4.25 17.09 -1.71
N LEU A 275 -5.26 16.22 -1.51
CA LEU A 275 -6.60 16.68 -1.17
C LEU A 275 -6.60 17.48 0.13
N LEU A 276 -5.94 16.99 1.17
CA LEU A 276 -5.90 17.66 2.48
C LEU A 276 -5.15 18.98 2.42
N TYR A 277 -4.03 19.06 1.69
CA TYR A 277 -3.31 20.31 1.48
C TYR A 277 -4.15 21.33 0.73
N LYS A 278 -4.87 20.90 -0.32
CA LYS A 278 -5.81 21.77 -1.02
C LYS A 278 -6.91 22.25 -0.08
N TYR A 279 -7.55 21.34 0.65
CA TYR A 279 -8.59 21.65 1.64
C TYR A 279 -8.09 22.64 2.71
N GLY A 280 -6.91 22.37 3.29
CA GLY A 280 -6.34 23.17 4.36
C GLY A 280 -5.88 24.57 3.92
N THR A 281 -5.47 24.70 2.65
CA THR A 281 -4.96 25.97 2.09
C THR A 281 -5.97 26.71 1.21
N ASP A 282 -7.20 26.22 1.04
CA ASP A 282 -8.22 26.89 0.24
C ASP A 282 -8.61 28.28 0.80
N ARG A 283 -8.44 28.49 2.10
CA ARG A 283 -8.61 29.81 2.74
C ARG A 283 -7.48 30.80 2.46
N CYS A 284 -6.41 30.34 1.78
CA CYS A 284 -5.21 31.12 1.49
C CYS A 284 -5.07 31.47 -0.01
N LYS A 285 -6.16 31.43 -0.78
CA LYS A 285 -6.12 31.60 -2.25
C LYS A 285 -5.50 32.91 -2.72
N ASP A 286 -5.61 33.95 -1.91
CA ASP A 286 -5.09 35.29 -2.24
C ASP A 286 -3.60 35.46 -1.85
N GLN A 287 -2.98 34.45 -1.25
CA GLN A 287 -1.57 34.53 -0.87
C GLN A 287 -0.69 34.08 -2.05
N LYS A 288 0.46 34.78 -2.22
CA LYS A 288 1.45 34.38 -3.25
C LYS A 288 2.06 33.01 -2.99
N GLU A 289 2.24 32.65 -1.73
CA GLU A 289 2.82 31.39 -1.29
C GLU A 289 2.09 30.90 -0.04
N VAL A 290 1.86 29.61 0.05
CA VAL A 290 1.33 28.95 1.24
C VAL A 290 2.43 28.16 1.95
N VAL A 291 2.51 28.31 3.27
CA VAL A 291 3.47 27.60 4.12
C VAL A 291 2.79 26.39 4.75
N ILE A 292 3.28 25.21 4.45
CA ILE A 292 2.78 23.93 4.96
C ILE A 292 3.83 23.31 5.88
N TYR A 293 3.42 22.84 7.05
CA TYR A 293 4.31 22.10 7.96
C TYR A 293 3.83 20.67 8.16
N ASP A 294 4.77 19.72 8.03
CA ASP A 294 4.58 18.29 8.29
C ASP A 294 5.56 17.83 9.39
N PRO A 295 5.10 17.69 10.65
CA PRO A 295 5.93 17.29 11.79
C PRO A 295 6.59 15.91 11.69
N SER A 296 6.11 15.03 10.83
CA SER A 296 6.61 13.64 10.72
C SER A 296 6.57 13.19 9.26
N MET A 297 7.52 13.67 8.44
CA MET A 297 7.53 13.44 6.99
C MET A 297 7.51 11.97 6.57
N GLY A 298 8.08 11.08 7.40
CA GLY A 298 8.15 9.65 7.13
C GLY A 298 8.83 9.33 5.79
N PHE A 299 8.18 8.53 4.97
CA PHE A 299 8.75 8.09 3.68
C PHE A 299 8.24 8.92 2.48
N GLY A 300 8.00 10.21 2.66
CA GLY A 300 7.78 11.18 1.59
C GLY A 300 6.43 11.12 0.86
N GLY A 301 5.47 10.29 1.30
CA GLY A 301 4.15 10.23 0.67
C GLY A 301 3.39 11.54 0.73
N ARG A 302 3.46 12.25 1.86
CA ARG A 302 2.85 13.57 2.05
C ARG A 302 3.60 14.66 1.29
N LEU A 303 4.92 14.61 1.23
CA LEU A 303 5.73 15.51 0.40
C LEU A 303 5.32 15.44 -1.07
N LEU A 304 5.11 14.23 -1.62
CA LEU A 304 4.60 14.09 -2.99
C LEU A 304 3.21 14.71 -3.17
N GLY A 305 2.36 14.62 -2.16
CA GLY A 305 1.06 15.30 -2.16
C GLY A 305 1.22 16.82 -2.27
N ALA A 306 2.14 17.43 -1.51
CA ALA A 306 2.44 18.86 -1.55
C ALA A 306 3.05 19.27 -2.90
N LEU A 307 4.04 18.54 -3.41
CA LEU A 307 4.65 18.74 -4.73
C LEU A 307 3.64 18.69 -5.88
N SER A 308 2.56 17.93 -5.72
CA SER A 308 1.52 17.80 -6.75
C SER A 308 0.55 18.99 -6.83
N LEU A 309 0.60 19.94 -5.88
CA LEU A 309 -0.16 21.19 -5.95
C LEU A 309 0.45 22.10 -7.03
N ARG A 310 -0.34 22.43 -8.06
CA ARG A 310 0.11 23.22 -9.22
C ARG A 310 -0.63 24.53 -9.37
N ASP A 311 -1.56 24.80 -8.47
CA ASP A 311 -2.44 25.94 -8.49
C ASP A 311 -2.02 27.03 -7.48
N ARG A 312 -0.89 26.80 -6.79
CA ARG A 312 -0.33 27.72 -5.78
C ARG A 312 1.14 27.48 -5.53
N ALA A 313 1.88 28.52 -5.19
CA ALA A 313 3.25 28.39 -4.68
C ALA A 313 3.21 27.78 -3.28
N VAL A 314 4.10 26.82 -3.03
CA VAL A 314 4.16 26.06 -1.78
C VAL A 314 5.54 26.14 -1.17
N HIS A 315 5.61 26.55 0.09
CA HIS A 315 6.78 26.29 0.94
C HIS A 315 6.43 25.17 1.90
N TYR A 316 7.00 24.00 1.65
CA TYR A 316 6.82 22.81 2.48
C TYR A 316 7.96 22.69 3.48
N ILE A 317 7.62 22.68 4.76
CA ILE A 317 8.56 22.46 5.85
C ILE A 317 8.25 21.09 6.44
N GLY A 318 9.27 20.24 6.59
CA GLY A 318 9.06 18.92 7.16
C GLY A 318 10.16 18.52 8.11
N THR A 319 9.81 17.74 9.12
CA THR A 319 10.74 17.18 10.09
C THR A 319 10.67 15.66 10.13
N ASP A 320 11.78 15.02 10.36
CA ASP A 320 11.90 13.57 10.59
C ASP A 320 13.21 13.26 11.31
N PRO A 321 13.21 12.44 12.39
CA PRO A 321 14.41 12.14 13.15
C PRO A 321 15.26 11.02 12.55
N ASN A 322 14.79 10.29 11.52
CA ASN A 322 15.47 9.15 10.95
C ASN A 322 16.68 9.59 10.10
N THR A 323 17.88 9.42 10.63
CA THR A 323 19.11 9.88 9.96
C THR A 323 19.40 9.16 8.65
N GLU A 324 18.85 7.96 8.42
CA GLU A 324 18.95 7.24 7.13
C GLU A 324 18.21 7.94 6.00
N ASN A 325 17.33 8.91 6.32
CA ASN A 325 16.69 9.77 5.32
C ASN A 325 17.62 10.89 4.82
N TRP A 326 18.83 11.04 5.38
CA TRP A 326 19.87 11.95 4.91
C TRP A 326 21.04 11.16 4.33
N ILE A 327 21.34 11.41 3.05
CA ILE A 327 22.38 10.71 2.29
C ILE A 327 23.70 11.43 2.50
N LYS A 328 24.49 10.97 3.47
CA LYS A 328 25.74 11.63 3.91
C LYS A 328 26.76 11.80 2.78
N GLU A 329 26.83 10.80 1.88
CA GLU A 329 27.80 10.75 0.78
C GLU A 329 27.62 11.87 -0.25
N ILE A 330 26.43 12.40 -0.37
CA ILE A 330 26.12 13.48 -1.33
C ILE A 330 25.54 14.73 -0.65
N GLY A 331 25.47 14.74 0.68
CA GLY A 331 25.11 15.90 1.48
C GLY A 331 23.67 16.39 1.30
N ILE A 332 22.75 15.55 0.82
CA ILE A 332 21.33 15.89 0.65
C ILE A 332 20.41 14.90 1.35
N SER A 333 19.20 15.34 1.67
CA SER A 333 18.16 14.44 2.15
C SER A 333 17.51 13.65 1.02
N ARG A 334 16.90 12.49 1.34
CA ARG A 334 16.04 11.74 0.40
C ARG A 334 14.84 12.55 -0.02
N TYR A 335 14.37 13.45 0.84
CA TYR A 335 13.28 14.39 0.55
C TYR A 335 13.69 15.40 -0.53
N GLU A 336 14.85 16.00 -0.37
CA GLU A 336 15.41 16.92 -1.37
C GLU A 336 15.69 16.21 -2.71
N TYR A 337 16.18 14.97 -2.66
CA TYR A 337 16.38 14.18 -3.85
C TYR A 337 15.04 13.88 -4.55
N LEU A 338 14.00 13.49 -3.81
CA LEU A 338 12.65 13.29 -4.32
C LEU A 338 12.11 14.59 -4.96
N GLU A 339 12.25 15.73 -4.28
CA GLU A 339 11.86 17.04 -4.81
C GLU A 339 12.56 17.34 -6.15
N ARG A 340 13.89 17.17 -6.22
CA ARG A 340 14.66 17.42 -7.43
C ARG A 340 14.22 16.54 -8.60
N VAL A 341 13.96 15.26 -8.36
CA VAL A 341 13.49 14.33 -9.40
C VAL A 341 12.16 14.80 -9.98
N PHE A 342 11.19 15.12 -9.13
CA PHE A 342 9.87 15.50 -9.65
C PHE A 342 9.82 16.93 -10.20
N LYS A 343 10.61 17.84 -9.71
CA LYS A 343 10.78 19.16 -10.33
C LYS A 343 11.34 19.06 -11.75
N SER A 344 12.26 18.13 -12.02
CA SER A 344 12.86 17.94 -13.35
C SER A 344 11.92 17.27 -14.35
N HIS A 345 11.01 16.40 -13.88
CA HIS A 345 10.10 15.64 -14.73
C HIS A 345 8.78 16.36 -15.01
N VAL A 346 8.47 17.39 -14.25
CA VAL A 346 7.18 18.04 -14.32
C VAL A 346 7.37 19.49 -14.74
N ARG A 347 7.04 19.77 -16.00
CA ARG A 347 6.93 21.17 -16.46
C ARG A 347 5.80 21.83 -15.69
N PHE A 348 6.02 22.80 -14.89
CA PHE A 348 4.99 23.48 -14.32
C PHE A 348 4.94 24.56 -13.48
N GLY A 349 3.91 25.12 -13.42
CA GLY A 349 3.09 25.82 -12.46
C GLY A 349 3.84 26.66 -11.42
N GLU A 350 3.21 26.86 -10.34
CA GLU A 350 3.68 27.66 -9.23
C GLU A 350 4.93 27.09 -8.52
N PRO A 351 5.84 27.92 -8.01
CA PRO A 351 7.08 27.50 -7.35
C PRO A 351 6.83 26.57 -6.16
N PHE A 352 7.71 25.59 -6.00
CA PHE A 352 7.78 24.76 -4.80
C PHE A 352 9.14 24.93 -4.13
N LYS A 353 9.14 25.12 -2.79
CA LYS A 353 10.33 25.16 -1.95
C LYS A 353 10.18 24.17 -0.81
N GLY A 354 11.17 23.28 -0.64
CA GLY A 354 11.26 22.36 0.51
C GLY A 354 12.27 22.87 1.55
N THR A 355 11.92 22.75 2.82
CA THR A 355 12.83 22.86 3.97
C THR A 355 12.73 21.57 4.77
N TYR A 356 13.81 20.80 4.82
CA TYR A 356 13.83 19.46 5.42
C TYR A 356 14.79 19.45 6.61
N ILE A 357 14.26 19.15 7.80
CA ILE A 357 14.99 19.24 9.06
C ILE A 357 15.11 17.86 9.69
N CYS A 358 16.36 17.43 9.96
CA CYS A 358 16.64 16.20 10.67
C CYS A 358 16.46 16.42 12.18
N SER A 359 15.22 16.24 12.65
CA SER A 359 14.88 16.43 14.06
C SER A 359 13.59 15.68 14.38
N GLY A 360 13.45 15.23 15.62
CA GLY A 360 12.15 14.87 16.16
C GLY A 360 11.24 16.10 16.23
N SER A 361 9.95 15.91 16.00
CA SER A 361 8.97 17.00 16.05
C SER A 361 8.79 17.57 17.46
N GLU A 362 9.12 16.79 18.48
CA GLU A 362 9.10 17.21 19.88
C GLU A 362 10.22 18.20 20.22
N ASP A 363 11.34 18.14 19.49
CA ASP A 363 12.55 18.93 19.74
C ASP A 363 12.75 20.07 18.74
N VAL A 364 11.99 20.10 17.64
CA VAL A 364 12.23 21.00 16.50
C VAL A 364 12.04 22.48 16.81
N SER A 365 11.28 22.81 17.86
CA SER A 365 11.07 24.20 18.28
C SER A 365 12.37 24.94 18.61
N GLU A 366 13.43 24.22 18.97
CA GLU A 366 14.74 24.77 19.27
C GLU A 366 15.63 24.96 18.02
N ASN A 367 15.21 24.45 16.87
CA ASN A 367 15.98 24.60 15.63
C ASN A 367 15.87 26.01 15.07
N GLU A 368 17.02 26.68 14.85
CA GLU A 368 17.09 28.09 14.43
C GLU A 368 16.46 28.35 13.05
N GLU A 369 16.53 27.39 12.16
CA GLU A 369 15.88 27.52 10.86
C GLU A 369 14.37 27.41 10.99
N PHE A 370 13.87 26.55 11.85
CA PHE A 370 12.45 26.36 12.09
C PHE A 370 11.82 27.50 12.88
N LYS A 371 12.53 28.10 13.82
CA LYS A 371 12.04 29.28 14.60
C LYS A 371 11.57 30.43 13.71
N LYS A 372 12.15 30.60 12.53
CA LYS A 372 11.78 31.65 11.57
C LYS A 372 10.31 31.58 11.11
N TYR A 373 9.69 30.42 11.25
CA TYR A 373 8.31 30.15 10.80
C TYR A 373 7.29 30.17 11.92
N LYS A 374 7.68 30.50 13.15
CA LYS A 374 6.74 30.60 14.28
C LYS A 374 5.61 31.59 13.94
N GLY A 375 4.35 31.14 14.05
CA GLY A 375 3.17 31.93 13.70
C GLY A 375 3.02 32.25 12.21
N LYS A 376 3.74 31.57 11.30
CA LYS A 376 3.70 31.81 9.85
C LYS A 376 3.19 30.64 9.02
N VAL A 377 2.87 29.52 9.64
CA VAL A 377 2.40 28.32 8.94
C VAL A 377 0.91 28.46 8.60
N ASP A 378 0.55 28.23 7.34
CA ASP A 378 -0.82 28.34 6.85
C ASP A 378 -1.63 27.07 7.04
N PHE A 379 -0.98 25.92 7.00
CA PHE A 379 -1.61 24.63 7.21
C PHE A 379 -0.63 23.62 7.78
N ILE A 380 -1.08 22.85 8.77
CA ILE A 380 -0.32 21.74 9.33
C ILE A 380 -1.07 20.44 9.06
N PHE A 381 -0.36 19.47 8.52
CA PHE A 381 -0.88 18.12 8.37
C PHE A 381 0.19 17.08 8.61
N THR A 382 -0.11 16.12 9.51
CA THR A 382 0.78 15.02 9.78
C THR A 382 0.03 13.74 10.16
N SER A 383 0.72 12.62 10.03
CA SER A 383 0.41 11.33 10.64
C SER A 383 1.66 10.93 11.42
N PRO A 384 1.70 11.16 12.73
CA PRO A 384 2.86 10.84 13.57
C PRO A 384 2.97 9.33 13.76
N PRO A 385 4.09 8.82 14.30
CA PRO A 385 4.16 7.44 14.76
C PRO A 385 3.11 7.19 15.86
N TYR A 386 2.40 6.05 15.76
CA TYR A 386 1.33 5.68 16.70
C TYR A 386 1.94 4.93 17.89
N PHE A 387 2.60 5.66 18.79
CA PHE A 387 3.31 5.11 19.94
C PHE A 387 4.25 3.95 19.54
N SER A 388 4.00 2.73 20.03
CA SER A 388 4.78 1.53 19.74
C SER A 388 4.20 0.63 18.65
N ALA A 389 3.13 1.07 17.96
CA ALA A 389 2.50 0.27 16.91
C ALA A 389 3.41 0.05 15.69
N GLU A 390 4.24 1.03 15.39
CA GLU A 390 5.16 1.01 14.26
C GLU A 390 6.56 1.42 14.72
N ILE A 391 7.56 0.66 14.30
CA ILE A 391 8.98 0.94 14.53
C ILE A 391 9.63 1.20 13.19
N TYR A 392 9.98 2.45 12.92
CA TYR A 392 10.52 2.87 11.62
C TYR A 392 12.03 2.69 11.50
N SER A 393 12.74 2.71 12.62
CA SER A 393 14.19 2.55 12.71
C SER A 393 14.57 2.12 14.12
N ASP A 394 15.72 1.48 14.27
CA ASP A 394 16.29 1.14 15.60
C ASP A 394 17.14 2.30 16.16
N GLU A 395 17.10 3.51 15.57
CA GLU A 395 17.85 4.67 16.05
C GLU A 395 17.28 5.24 17.34
N PRO A 396 18.16 5.71 18.27
CA PRO A 396 17.73 6.28 19.54
C PRO A 396 16.93 7.59 19.39
N THR A 397 16.91 8.19 18.21
CA THR A 397 16.14 9.38 17.88
C THR A 397 14.65 9.12 17.70
N GLN A 398 14.25 7.86 17.53
CA GLN A 398 12.86 7.48 17.32
C GLN A 398 12.04 7.61 18.61
N SER A 399 10.82 8.17 18.51
CA SER A 399 9.95 8.40 19.69
C SER A 399 9.62 7.11 20.44
N SER A 400 9.43 5.99 19.72
CA SER A 400 9.18 4.66 20.31
C SER A 400 10.39 4.07 21.05
N ILE A 401 11.60 4.55 20.77
CA ILE A 401 12.84 4.15 21.45
C ILE A 401 13.13 5.08 22.64
N LYS A 402 12.93 6.40 22.45
CA LYS A 402 13.09 7.39 23.51
C LYS A 402 12.08 7.17 24.64
N TYR A 403 10.82 6.91 24.29
CA TYR A 403 9.70 6.90 25.23
C TYR A 403 8.97 5.57 25.17
N LYS A 404 9.38 4.63 26.02
CA LYS A 404 8.88 3.24 26.02
C LYS A 404 7.51 3.09 26.66
N GLU A 405 7.19 3.96 27.62
CA GLU A 405 5.90 3.95 28.31
C GLU A 405 4.96 4.97 27.65
N TYR A 406 3.68 4.62 27.57
CA TYR A 406 2.68 5.43 26.86
C TYR A 406 2.56 6.85 27.42
N ASP A 407 2.48 6.99 28.76
CA ASP A 407 2.37 8.30 29.40
C ASP A 407 3.61 9.17 29.12
N SER A 408 4.80 8.54 29.15
CA SER A 408 6.04 9.22 28.77
C SER A 408 6.05 9.64 27.31
N TRP A 409 5.57 8.79 26.39
CA TRP A 409 5.44 9.11 24.97
C TRP A 409 4.42 10.24 24.73
N ARG A 410 3.25 10.18 25.40
CA ARG A 410 2.23 11.23 25.32
C ARG A 410 2.78 12.58 25.79
N ASP A 411 3.45 12.61 26.94
CA ASP A 411 3.84 13.85 27.60
C ASP A 411 5.15 14.44 27.03
N ASN A 412 6.08 13.61 26.53
CA ASN A 412 7.39 14.06 26.07
C ASN A 412 7.57 14.02 24.53
N PHE A 413 6.66 13.38 23.78
CA PHE A 413 6.66 13.41 22.31
C PHE A 413 5.39 14.05 21.77
N LEU A 414 4.20 13.49 22.08
CA LEU A 414 2.95 13.95 21.46
C LEU A 414 2.63 15.38 21.89
N ARG A 415 2.66 15.68 23.19
CA ARG A 415 2.33 17.01 23.75
C ARG A 415 3.27 18.11 23.24
N PRO A 416 4.61 18.00 23.26
CA PRO A 416 5.49 19.01 22.69
C PRO A 416 5.31 19.19 21.18
N THR A 417 5.09 18.12 20.43
CA THR A 417 4.79 18.17 18.99
C THR A 417 3.52 19.00 18.74
N LEU A 418 2.43 18.70 19.45
CA LEU A 418 1.16 19.41 19.28
C LEU A 418 1.22 20.85 19.76
N LYS A 419 1.99 21.14 20.83
CA LYS A 419 2.27 22.51 21.28
C LYS A 419 2.96 23.30 20.17
N THR A 420 4.01 22.76 19.60
CA THR A 420 4.73 23.39 18.48
C THR A 420 3.81 23.64 17.31
N CYS A 421 2.98 22.67 16.94
CA CYS A 421 1.98 22.84 15.89
C CYS A 421 1.02 24.01 16.20
N ALA A 422 0.50 24.09 17.42
CA ALA A 422 -0.40 25.17 17.84
C ALA A 422 0.26 26.56 17.78
N GLU A 423 1.53 26.67 18.22
CA GLU A 423 2.25 27.93 18.23
C GLU A 423 2.68 28.40 16.84
N TRP A 424 3.09 27.48 15.95
CA TRP A 424 3.57 27.80 14.59
C TRP A 424 2.44 28.10 13.60
N LEU A 425 1.25 27.52 13.83
CA LEU A 425 0.07 27.79 13.01
C LEU A 425 -0.36 29.26 13.13
N LYS A 426 -0.66 29.92 12.03
CA LYS A 426 -1.28 31.25 12.01
C LYS A 426 -2.69 31.21 12.63
N HIS A 427 -3.18 32.35 13.11
CA HIS A 427 -4.61 32.53 13.40
C HIS A 427 -5.45 32.38 12.13
N ASP A 428 -6.69 32.02 12.28
CA ASP A 428 -7.63 31.73 11.19
C ASP A 428 -7.20 30.62 10.23
N ARG A 429 -6.42 29.66 10.75
CA ARG A 429 -5.93 28.51 10.00
C ARG A 429 -6.31 27.20 10.66
N ILE A 430 -6.15 26.12 9.89
CA ILE A 430 -6.48 24.78 10.33
C ILE A 430 -5.26 23.89 10.45
N LEU A 431 -5.36 22.96 11.37
CA LEU A 431 -4.47 21.83 11.57
C LEU A 431 -5.24 20.54 11.36
N ALA A 432 -4.70 19.61 10.60
CA ALA A 432 -5.23 18.26 10.46
C ALA A 432 -4.24 17.23 11.00
N PHE A 433 -4.74 16.24 11.74
CA PHE A 433 -3.92 15.25 12.42
C PHE A 433 -4.49 13.86 12.21
N ASN A 434 -3.76 12.98 11.51
CA ASN A 434 -4.18 11.61 11.28
C ASN A 434 -3.61 10.73 12.37
N ILE A 435 -4.46 10.22 13.24
CA ILE A 435 -4.10 9.31 14.33
C ILE A 435 -5.30 8.44 14.68
N ALA A 436 -5.04 7.22 15.11
CA ALA A 436 -6.07 6.29 15.56
C ALA A 436 -5.64 5.60 16.86
N ASP A 437 -6.63 5.20 17.65
CA ASP A 437 -6.37 4.35 18.82
C ASP A 437 -5.74 3.03 18.39
N ILE A 438 -4.81 2.54 19.19
CA ILE A 438 -4.11 1.29 18.93
C ILE A 438 -4.34 0.29 20.04
N ASN A 439 -4.23 -0.99 19.67
CA ASN A 439 -4.18 -2.09 20.62
C ASN A 439 -2.80 -2.74 20.51
N VAL A 440 -2.04 -2.76 21.60
CA VAL A 440 -0.77 -3.45 21.69
C VAL A 440 -0.89 -4.53 22.76
N GLY A 441 -0.82 -5.78 22.34
CA GLY A 441 -1.21 -6.90 23.20
C GLY A 441 -2.69 -6.79 23.62
N ASN A 442 -2.94 -6.84 24.93
CA ASN A 442 -4.29 -6.72 25.49
C ASN A 442 -4.63 -5.29 25.98
N LYS A 443 -3.77 -4.31 25.71
CA LYS A 443 -3.96 -2.92 26.19
C LYS A 443 -4.35 -2.01 25.01
N GLN A 444 -5.43 -1.25 25.21
CA GLN A 444 -5.84 -0.19 24.30
C GLN A 444 -5.26 1.15 24.78
N TYR A 445 -4.79 1.95 23.81
CA TYR A 445 -4.25 3.28 24.06
C TYR A 445 -5.10 4.34 23.37
N PRO A 446 -5.57 5.39 24.09
CA PRO A 446 -6.54 6.37 23.60
C PRO A 446 -5.88 7.54 22.88
N LEU A 447 -5.11 7.28 21.82
CA LEU A 447 -4.38 8.32 21.10
C LEU A 447 -5.30 9.39 20.47
N GLU A 448 -6.52 9.00 20.09
CA GLU A 448 -7.52 9.91 19.50
C GLU A 448 -7.97 10.94 20.52
N GLU A 449 -8.32 10.51 21.73
CA GLU A 449 -8.81 11.36 22.83
C GLU A 449 -7.71 12.28 23.33
N ASP A 450 -6.53 11.71 23.65
CA ASP A 450 -5.38 12.49 24.10
C ASP A 450 -4.98 13.59 23.12
N THR A 451 -5.00 13.31 21.80
CA THR A 451 -4.70 14.33 20.78
C THR A 451 -5.73 15.46 20.80
N VAL A 452 -7.02 15.14 20.93
CA VAL A 452 -8.09 16.14 20.95
C VAL A 452 -7.99 17.00 22.20
N GLU A 453 -7.75 16.41 23.35
CA GLU A 453 -7.64 17.14 24.62
C GLU A 453 -6.42 18.06 24.65
N ILE A 454 -5.25 17.56 24.28
CA ILE A 454 -4.02 18.34 24.23
C ILE A 454 -4.15 19.55 23.29
N LEU A 455 -4.71 19.39 22.10
CA LEU A 455 -4.87 20.51 21.18
C LEU A 455 -5.89 21.56 21.66
N LYS A 456 -6.93 21.13 22.39
CA LYS A 456 -7.87 22.06 23.05
C LYS A 456 -7.20 22.85 24.17
N GLU A 457 -6.33 22.22 24.97
CA GLU A 457 -5.54 22.90 26.01
C GLU A 457 -4.66 24.00 25.40
N PHE A 458 -4.15 23.80 24.16
CA PHE A 458 -3.38 24.81 23.44
C PHE A 458 -4.25 25.81 22.65
N GLY A 459 -5.55 25.87 22.92
CA GLY A 459 -6.45 26.88 22.38
C GLY A 459 -7.00 26.60 20.99
N LEU A 460 -6.82 25.41 20.44
CA LEU A 460 -7.42 25.06 19.15
C LEU A 460 -8.84 24.54 19.35
N ARG A 461 -9.74 24.98 18.46
CA ARG A 461 -11.12 24.50 18.43
C ARG A 461 -11.23 23.23 17.58
N TYR A 462 -11.80 22.19 18.14
CA TYR A 462 -12.08 20.97 17.40
C TYR A 462 -13.25 21.15 16.43
N GLU A 463 -13.04 20.95 15.15
CA GLU A 463 -14.04 21.12 14.08
C GLU A 463 -14.71 19.79 13.67
N GLY A 464 -14.09 18.66 14.01
CA GLY A 464 -14.58 17.35 13.65
C GLY A 464 -13.51 16.44 13.07
N LYS A 465 -13.94 15.35 12.48
CA LYS A 465 -13.01 14.39 11.85
C LYS A 465 -13.43 14.02 10.42
N LEU A 466 -12.45 13.91 9.56
CA LEU A 466 -12.57 13.30 8.25
C LEU A 466 -12.28 11.80 8.36
N LYS A 467 -12.83 11.02 7.46
CA LYS A 467 -12.73 9.56 7.45
C LYS A 467 -11.93 9.12 6.23
N MET A 468 -10.63 8.87 6.42
CA MET A 468 -9.78 8.30 5.37
C MET A 468 -10.14 6.84 5.17
N VAL A 469 -10.85 6.52 4.11
CA VAL A 469 -11.36 5.18 3.83
C VAL A 469 -10.22 4.27 3.37
N LEU A 470 -9.99 3.21 4.15
CA LEU A 470 -8.94 2.25 3.87
C LEU A 470 -9.34 1.23 2.80
N ALA A 471 -8.34 0.70 2.10
CA ALA A 471 -8.52 -0.44 1.22
C ALA A 471 -9.00 -1.67 2.02
N ILE A 472 -9.88 -2.45 1.41
CA ILE A 472 -10.41 -3.66 2.08
C ILE A 472 -9.34 -4.74 2.07
N SER A 473 -8.87 -5.13 3.26
CA SER A 473 -8.01 -6.30 3.39
C SER A 473 -8.79 -7.62 3.17
N PRO A 474 -8.13 -8.69 2.71
CA PRO A 474 -8.77 -10.01 2.57
C PRO A 474 -9.37 -10.54 3.87
N SER A 475 -8.74 -10.30 5.02
CA SER A 475 -9.22 -10.70 6.35
C SER A 475 -10.52 -10.01 6.75
N MET A 476 -10.74 -8.76 6.32
CA MET A 476 -12.00 -8.05 6.55
C MET A 476 -13.17 -8.60 5.71
N LYS A 477 -12.88 -9.25 4.58
CA LYS A 477 -13.91 -9.91 3.76
C LYS A 477 -14.56 -11.10 4.48
N LEU A 478 -13.79 -11.82 5.28
CA LEU A 478 -14.30 -12.98 6.04
C LEU A 478 -15.23 -12.58 7.17
N LYS A 479 -14.96 -11.48 7.88
CA LYS A 479 -15.78 -10.99 8.99
C LYS A 479 -17.13 -10.38 8.53
N ARG A 480 -17.29 -10.09 7.23
CA ARG A 480 -18.54 -9.54 6.67
C ARG A 480 -19.70 -10.52 6.54
N GLN A 481 -19.46 -11.81 6.70
CA GLN A 481 -20.52 -12.83 6.59
C GLN A 481 -21.39 -12.94 7.84
N THR A 482 -21.00 -12.29 8.94
CA THR A 482 -21.62 -12.44 10.27
C THR A 482 -22.35 -11.20 10.80
N GLY A 483 -22.58 -10.14 10.01
CA GLY A 483 -23.32 -8.96 10.46
C GLY A 483 -22.50 -7.68 10.61
N GLN A 484 -22.98 -6.70 11.38
CA GLN A 484 -22.32 -5.41 11.60
C GLN A 484 -20.94 -5.61 12.23
N PRO A 485 -19.89 -4.90 11.75
CA PRO A 485 -18.59 -4.95 12.39
C PRO A 485 -18.70 -4.33 13.81
N SER A 486 -18.32 -5.10 14.81
CA SER A 486 -18.23 -4.64 16.22
C SER A 486 -17.06 -3.68 16.49
N MET A 487 -16.37 -3.20 15.45
CA MET A 487 -15.14 -2.44 15.57
C MET A 487 -15.37 -0.94 15.40
N LYS A 488 -14.64 -0.13 16.16
CA LYS A 488 -14.52 1.33 16.01
C LYS A 488 -14.04 1.70 14.59
N ASN A 489 -14.43 2.87 14.10
CA ASN A 489 -13.96 3.45 12.82
C ASN A 489 -14.45 2.75 11.55
N PHE A 490 -15.78 2.56 11.44
CA PHE A 490 -16.45 2.14 10.21
C PHE A 490 -17.43 3.20 9.71
N CYS A 491 -17.57 3.31 8.40
CA CYS A 491 -18.54 4.16 7.70
C CYS A 491 -19.22 3.35 6.59
N ILE A 492 -20.34 3.88 6.08
CA ILE A 492 -21.02 3.31 4.91
C ILE A 492 -20.85 4.27 3.73
N VAL A 493 -20.21 3.79 2.68
CA VAL A 493 -20.01 4.54 1.44
C VAL A 493 -20.44 3.69 0.26
N ASN A 494 -21.38 4.23 -0.56
CA ASN A 494 -21.97 3.54 -1.71
C ASN A 494 -22.56 2.17 -1.33
N GLY A 495 -23.37 2.13 -0.26
CA GLY A 495 -24.04 0.93 0.26
C GLY A 495 -23.09 -0.14 0.82
N LYS A 496 -21.82 0.21 1.11
CA LYS A 496 -20.83 -0.75 1.58
C LYS A 496 -20.15 -0.28 2.86
N TRP A 497 -20.05 -1.15 3.84
CA TRP A 497 -19.23 -0.93 5.02
C TRP A 497 -17.75 -0.78 4.66
N ARG A 498 -17.11 0.25 5.19
CA ARG A 498 -15.70 0.57 4.99
C ARG A 498 -15.04 0.89 6.32
N LYS A 499 -13.85 0.34 6.54
CA LYS A 499 -12.99 0.79 7.62
C LYS A 499 -12.36 2.12 7.21
N PHE A 500 -12.23 3.04 8.15
CA PHE A 500 -11.53 4.29 7.93
C PHE A 500 -10.51 4.54 9.03
N GLU A 501 -9.57 5.41 8.74
CA GLU A 501 -8.65 6.00 9.69
C GLU A 501 -9.05 7.46 9.89
N PRO A 502 -9.18 7.94 11.15
CA PRO A 502 -9.66 9.29 11.38
C PRO A 502 -8.58 10.34 11.14
N ILE A 503 -8.98 11.47 10.56
CA ILE A 503 -8.16 12.67 10.45
C ILE A 503 -8.90 13.76 11.21
N PHE A 504 -8.38 14.15 12.36
CA PHE A 504 -8.95 15.19 13.21
C PHE A 504 -8.61 16.56 12.66
N VAL A 505 -9.60 17.44 12.62
CA VAL A 505 -9.48 18.80 12.10
C VAL A 505 -9.69 19.79 13.23
N PHE A 506 -8.76 20.72 13.35
CA PHE A 506 -8.77 21.79 14.35
C PHE A 506 -8.60 23.14 13.68
N TYR A 507 -9.21 24.16 14.29
CA TYR A 507 -9.11 25.55 13.87
C TYR A 507 -8.45 26.36 14.97
N LYS A 508 -7.51 27.23 14.59
CA LYS A 508 -6.91 28.21 15.50
C LYS A 508 -7.65 29.52 15.36
N PRO A 509 -8.41 29.95 16.38
CA PRO A 509 -9.14 31.19 16.36
C PRO A 509 -8.25 32.44 16.29
#